data_c492506aacb6b5b341a8b45e0d753347
#
_entry.id   c492506aacb6b5b341a8b45e0d753347
#
_cell.length_a   1.000
_cell.length_b   1.000
_cell.length_c   1.000
_cell.angle_alpha   90.00
_cell.angle_beta   90.00
_cell.angle_gamma   90.00
#
_symmetry.space_group_name_H-M   'P 1'
#
loop_
_entity.id
_entity.type
_entity.pdbx_description
1 polymer ?
#
loop_
_entity_poly.entity_id
_entity_poly.type
_entity_poly.pdbx_seq_one_letter_code
_entity_poly.pdbx_strand_id
1 'polypeptide(L)'
;MQKRNIRLCYAIAFLQGLVFYAPVATLYRQANGVGVFQITVIESISLAASLAMELPWGWIADRIGYRNTLVICHFLYFISKIVFWRAEGFGWFLTERLLLSIVLSGLSGCDSAYLFLSMGGNNCPERESRRIFGLWEALNTAGLVLACMVFSLFIGENYRLAALFSAYTYGAAFLLSLFLPSVPLEAAAARPKLRAFWATLFQDRRFLLFLLGAALLAESKQTITVFLNQLQYLRSGIPPVAMGICTILVTLSSLLAAQSHRLAGRLGERCSAILLFGTGGMACILMALFAQPILSVAGMMALSAAGALFIPLRMDIQNRHISVANRATALSVHSFVMNLTATSTNLAFGALADHSVIPALFLGAAFCFFGLFLCFRGKVLAKHPGI
;
A
#
# COMPACT_ATOMS: atom_id res chain seq x y z
N MET A 1 0.56 26.52 18.82
CA MET A 1 1.28 25.24 18.74
C MET A 1 0.63 24.28 17.75
N GLN A 2 -0.65 23.97 17.83
CA GLN A 2 -1.37 23.02 16.97
C GLN A 2 -1.19 23.25 15.47
N LYS A 3 -1.37 24.48 14.95
CA LYS A 3 -1.21 24.79 13.52
C LYS A 3 0.22 24.55 12.98
N ARG A 4 1.26 24.71 13.83
CA ARG A 4 2.65 24.46 13.44
C ARG A 4 2.90 22.97 13.26
N ASN A 5 2.41 22.14 14.18
CA ASN A 5 2.58 20.69 14.14
C ASN A 5 1.93 20.10 12.89
N ILE A 6 0.69 20.50 12.60
CA ILE A 6 -0.05 20.05 11.40
C ILE A 6 0.69 20.45 10.11
N ARG A 7 1.24 21.68 10.04
CA ARG A 7 2.03 22.13 8.87
C ARG A 7 3.30 21.32 8.68
N LEU A 8 4.00 20.97 9.79
CA LEU A 8 5.17 20.09 9.73
C LEU A 8 4.81 18.68 9.25
N CYS A 9 3.71 18.10 9.75
CA CYS A 9 3.22 16.80 9.26
C CYS A 9 2.86 16.85 7.76
N TYR A 10 2.26 17.93 7.29
CA TYR A 10 1.97 18.15 5.87
C TYR A 10 3.24 18.23 5.01
N ALA A 11 4.23 19.00 5.46
CA ALA A 11 5.50 19.13 4.76
C ALA A 11 6.25 17.78 4.71
N ILE A 12 6.27 17.04 5.81
CA ILE A 12 6.87 15.70 5.87
C ILE A 12 6.15 14.75 4.93
N ALA A 13 4.80 14.70 4.95
CA ALA A 13 4.03 13.85 4.07
C ALA A 13 4.27 14.16 2.58
N PHE A 14 4.33 15.44 2.21
CA PHE A 14 4.66 15.86 0.86
C PHE A 14 6.07 15.41 0.44
N LEU A 15 7.08 15.62 1.30
CA LEU A 15 8.45 15.20 1.02
C LEU A 15 8.59 13.68 0.90
N GLN A 16 7.87 12.92 1.72
CA GLN A 16 7.84 11.46 1.64
C GLN A 16 7.11 10.95 0.38
N GLY A 17 6.17 11.73 -0.14
CA GLY A 17 5.55 11.47 -1.44
C GLY A 17 6.51 11.63 -2.61
N LEU A 18 7.58 12.43 -2.49
CA LEU A 18 8.57 12.68 -3.55
C LEU A 18 9.49 11.47 -3.79
N VAL A 19 8.92 10.39 -4.29
CA VAL A 19 9.62 9.14 -4.64
C VAL A 19 9.92 9.14 -6.15
N PHE A 20 11.03 9.75 -6.55
CA PHE A 20 11.37 9.95 -7.96
C PHE A 20 11.63 8.64 -8.71
N TYR A 21 12.10 7.59 -8.04
CA TYR A 21 12.33 6.28 -8.66
C TYR A 21 11.08 5.39 -8.74
N ALA A 22 9.93 5.81 -8.17
CA ALA A 22 8.72 4.99 -8.14
C ALA A 22 8.31 4.44 -9.53
N PRO A 23 8.36 5.22 -10.62
CA PRO A 23 8.00 4.72 -11.95
C PRO A 23 8.90 3.60 -12.47
N VAL A 24 10.11 3.46 -11.95
CA VAL A 24 11.16 2.57 -12.47
C VAL A 24 11.84 1.72 -11.39
N ALA A 25 11.18 1.55 -10.23
CA ALA A 25 11.75 0.85 -9.08
C ALA A 25 12.20 -0.59 -9.39
N THR A 26 11.42 -1.33 -10.18
CA THR A 26 11.75 -2.69 -10.62
C THR A 26 12.91 -2.67 -11.62
N LEU A 27 12.88 -1.78 -12.60
CA LEU A 27 13.95 -1.65 -13.59
C LEU A 27 15.28 -1.23 -12.94
N TYR A 28 15.23 -0.35 -11.93
CA TYR A 28 16.43 0.03 -11.18
C TYR A 28 17.06 -1.17 -10.48
N ARG A 29 16.26 -2.02 -9.83
CA ARG A 29 16.75 -3.25 -9.19
C ARG A 29 17.31 -4.23 -10.20
N GLN A 30 16.64 -4.41 -11.36
CA GLN A 30 17.13 -5.26 -12.44
C GLN A 30 18.45 -4.75 -13.02
N ALA A 31 18.59 -3.45 -13.26
CA ALA A 31 19.81 -2.82 -13.74
C ALA A 31 21.00 -2.99 -12.77
N ASN A 32 20.71 -3.24 -11.48
CA ASN A 32 21.72 -3.50 -10.44
C ASN A 32 21.80 -5.01 -10.06
N GLY A 33 21.42 -5.92 -10.95
CA GLY A 33 21.68 -7.35 -10.83
C GLY A 33 20.67 -8.15 -10.00
N VAL A 34 19.44 -7.65 -9.82
CA VAL A 34 18.37 -8.37 -9.08
C VAL A 34 17.26 -8.80 -10.03
N GLY A 35 17.03 -10.11 -10.16
CA GLY A 35 15.98 -10.69 -10.98
C GLY A 35 14.58 -10.43 -10.40
N VAL A 36 13.55 -10.60 -11.24
CA VAL A 36 12.15 -10.33 -10.84
C VAL A 36 11.71 -11.23 -9.69
N PHE A 37 12.05 -12.52 -9.74
CA PHE A 37 11.77 -13.45 -8.64
C PHE A 37 12.46 -13.01 -7.34
N GLN A 38 13.72 -12.58 -7.42
CA GLN A 38 14.44 -12.08 -6.25
C GLN A 38 13.79 -10.84 -5.65
N ILE A 39 13.25 -9.94 -6.48
CA ILE A 39 12.49 -8.76 -6.01
C ILE A 39 11.28 -9.20 -5.20
N THR A 40 10.50 -10.17 -5.68
CA THR A 40 9.32 -10.66 -4.93
C THR A 40 9.68 -11.45 -3.68
N VAL A 41 10.82 -12.15 -3.67
CA VAL A 41 11.38 -12.76 -2.45
C VAL A 41 11.73 -11.70 -1.41
N ILE A 42 12.42 -10.62 -1.82
CA ILE A 42 12.73 -9.48 -0.95
C ILE A 42 11.44 -8.88 -0.36
N GLU A 43 10.42 -8.66 -1.17
CA GLU A 43 9.13 -8.15 -0.71
C GLU A 43 8.44 -9.09 0.27
N SER A 44 8.47 -10.41 0.02
CA SER A 44 7.88 -11.41 0.91
C SER A 44 8.58 -11.46 2.27
N ILE A 45 9.91 -11.43 2.28
CA ILE A 45 10.71 -11.35 3.52
C ILE A 45 10.39 -10.04 4.27
N SER A 46 10.27 -8.93 3.53
CA SER A 46 9.93 -7.62 4.06
C SER A 46 8.56 -7.61 4.77
N LEU A 47 7.54 -8.20 4.17
CA LEU A 47 6.21 -8.31 4.77
C LEU A 47 6.24 -9.12 6.08
N ALA A 48 6.97 -10.24 6.09
CA ALA A 48 7.14 -11.05 7.30
C ALA A 48 7.90 -10.27 8.39
N ALA A 49 8.95 -9.55 8.03
CA ALA A 49 9.71 -8.70 8.95
C ALA A 49 8.86 -7.55 9.50
N SER A 50 8.03 -6.90 8.65
CA SER A 50 7.12 -5.84 9.07
C SER A 50 6.14 -6.34 10.12
N LEU A 51 5.52 -7.50 9.89
CA LEU A 51 4.59 -8.12 10.83
C LEU A 51 5.27 -8.47 12.17
N ALA A 52 6.50 -8.99 12.13
CA ALA A 52 7.26 -9.30 13.34
C ALA A 52 7.63 -8.04 14.15
N MET A 53 7.84 -6.91 13.47
CA MET A 53 8.25 -5.64 14.08
C MET A 53 7.09 -4.80 14.63
N GLU A 54 5.83 -5.12 14.30
CA GLU A 54 4.66 -4.37 14.81
C GLU A 54 4.58 -4.37 16.35
N LEU A 55 4.82 -5.54 16.98
CA LEU A 55 4.77 -5.66 18.44
C LEU A 55 5.94 -4.91 19.13
N PRO A 56 7.21 -5.09 18.73
CA PRO A 56 8.32 -4.32 19.28
C PRO A 56 8.14 -2.80 19.17
N TRP A 57 7.70 -2.30 18.03
CA TRP A 57 7.48 -0.87 17.85
C TRP A 57 6.35 -0.31 18.71
N GLY A 58 5.26 -1.05 18.86
CA GLY A 58 4.22 -0.62 19.80
C GLY A 58 4.75 -0.42 21.22
N TRP A 59 5.62 -1.33 21.70
CA TRP A 59 6.25 -1.21 23.03
C TRP A 59 7.28 -0.05 23.12
N ILE A 60 8.05 0.16 22.05
CA ILE A 60 8.99 1.28 21.96
C ILE A 60 8.23 2.62 21.99
N ALA A 61 7.21 2.77 21.14
CA ALA A 61 6.41 3.98 21.02
C ALA A 61 5.73 4.37 22.34
N ASP A 62 5.24 3.38 23.10
CA ASP A 62 4.64 3.60 24.42
C ASP A 62 5.66 4.14 25.45
N ARG A 63 6.96 3.85 25.28
CA ARG A 63 8.01 4.28 26.22
C ARG A 63 8.66 5.61 25.85
N ILE A 64 9.01 5.78 24.57
CA ILE A 64 9.77 6.96 24.13
C ILE A 64 8.88 8.08 23.60
N GLY A 65 7.58 7.78 23.39
CA GLY A 65 6.57 8.71 22.86
C GLY A 65 6.57 8.83 21.34
N TYR A 66 5.41 9.25 20.79
CA TYR A 66 5.19 9.33 19.33
C TYR A 66 6.21 10.21 18.61
N ARG A 67 6.56 11.38 19.18
CA ARG A 67 7.55 12.29 18.58
C ARG A 67 8.89 11.61 18.35
N ASN A 68 9.45 10.98 19.40
CA ASN A 68 10.77 10.35 19.31
C ASN A 68 10.74 9.12 18.37
N THR A 69 9.65 8.35 18.40
CA THR A 69 9.42 7.24 17.47
C THR A 69 9.44 7.74 16.02
N LEU A 70 8.71 8.83 15.71
CA LEU A 70 8.69 9.41 14.37
C LEU A 70 10.08 9.90 13.93
N VAL A 71 10.83 10.58 14.80
CA VAL A 71 12.20 11.05 14.48
C VAL A 71 13.12 9.88 14.16
N ILE A 72 13.10 8.82 14.96
CA ILE A 72 13.90 7.60 14.72
C ILE A 72 13.48 6.95 13.40
N CYS A 73 12.19 6.78 13.16
CA CYS A 73 11.68 6.21 11.93
C CYS A 73 12.07 7.03 10.69
N HIS A 74 11.97 8.36 10.74
CA HIS A 74 12.39 9.21 9.60
C HIS A 74 13.91 9.16 9.37
N PHE A 75 14.71 9.06 10.42
CA PHE A 75 16.15 8.84 10.29
C PHE A 75 16.44 7.50 9.60
N LEU A 76 15.86 6.40 10.08
CA LEU A 76 16.05 5.09 9.48
C LEU A 76 15.51 5.05 8.03
N TYR A 77 14.44 5.78 7.74
CA TYR A 77 13.91 5.91 6.39
C TYR A 77 14.92 6.60 5.47
N PHE A 78 15.51 7.70 5.91
CA PHE A 78 16.58 8.38 5.18
C PHE A 78 17.75 7.44 4.89
N ILE A 79 18.21 6.70 5.92
CA ILE A 79 19.28 5.70 5.75
C ILE A 79 18.88 4.63 4.73
N SER A 80 17.63 4.12 4.77
CA SER A 80 17.17 3.13 3.80
C SER A 80 17.24 3.66 2.37
N LYS A 81 16.96 4.97 2.14
CA LYS A 81 17.07 5.59 0.81
C LYS A 81 18.51 5.78 0.35
N ILE A 82 19.44 6.04 1.28
CA ILE A 82 20.87 6.04 0.96
C ILE A 82 21.34 4.63 0.56
N VAL A 83 20.91 3.62 1.31
CA VAL A 83 21.22 2.22 0.98
C VAL A 83 20.64 1.86 -0.38
N PHE A 84 19.37 2.21 -0.65
CA PHE A 84 18.74 1.99 -1.96
C PHE A 84 19.53 2.62 -3.11
N TRP A 85 19.96 3.88 -2.95
CA TRP A 85 20.74 4.59 -3.96
C TRP A 85 22.10 3.92 -4.25
N ARG A 86 22.72 3.31 -3.23
CA ARG A 86 24.03 2.64 -3.35
C ARG A 86 23.92 1.14 -3.60
N ALA A 87 22.71 0.58 -3.55
CA ALA A 87 22.48 -0.85 -3.59
C ALA A 87 22.90 -1.48 -4.92
N GLU A 88 23.65 -2.57 -4.82
CA GLU A 88 24.03 -3.45 -5.92
C GLU A 88 23.84 -4.92 -5.47
N GLY A 89 23.10 -5.69 -6.28
CA GLY A 89 22.80 -7.09 -5.99
C GLY A 89 21.78 -7.32 -4.87
N PHE A 90 21.40 -8.58 -4.72
CA PHE A 90 20.31 -9.03 -3.84
C PHE A 90 20.48 -8.60 -2.38
N GLY A 91 21.68 -8.76 -1.82
CA GLY A 91 21.91 -8.52 -0.38
C GLY A 91 21.68 -7.06 0.04
N TRP A 92 22.10 -6.10 -0.77
CA TRP A 92 21.91 -4.69 -0.47
C TRP A 92 20.45 -4.26 -0.59
N PHE A 93 19.73 -4.72 -1.63
CA PHE A 93 18.29 -4.44 -1.75
C PHE A 93 17.48 -5.14 -0.66
N LEU A 94 17.86 -6.35 -0.21
CA LEU A 94 17.25 -6.99 0.94
C LEU A 94 17.49 -6.17 2.22
N THR A 95 18.71 -5.69 2.45
CA THR A 95 19.03 -4.85 3.61
C THR A 95 18.21 -3.56 3.61
N GLU A 96 18.13 -2.87 2.46
CA GLU A 96 17.27 -1.69 2.31
C GLU A 96 15.83 -2.00 2.68
N ARG A 97 15.32 -3.11 2.15
CA ARG A 97 13.92 -3.46 2.33
C ARG A 97 13.61 -3.91 3.76
N LEU A 98 14.53 -4.56 4.44
CA LEU A 98 14.42 -4.88 5.87
C LEU A 98 14.44 -3.61 6.73
N LEU A 99 15.33 -2.65 6.46
CA LEU A 99 15.31 -1.34 7.11
C LEU A 99 13.97 -0.64 6.90
N LEU A 100 13.45 -0.67 5.67
CA LEU A 100 12.16 -0.08 5.33
C LEU A 100 11.00 -0.77 6.07
N SER A 101 11.05 -2.10 6.24
CA SER A 101 10.05 -2.85 7.02
C SER A 101 10.01 -2.40 8.48
N ILE A 102 11.18 -2.21 9.09
CA ILE A 102 11.32 -1.68 10.45
C ILE A 102 10.68 -0.29 10.52
N VAL A 103 10.98 0.58 9.57
CA VAL A 103 10.44 1.94 9.51
C VAL A 103 8.91 1.95 9.37
N LEU A 104 8.39 1.21 8.40
CA LEU A 104 6.95 1.18 8.12
C LEU A 104 6.14 0.64 9.30
N SER A 105 6.65 -0.37 9.99
CA SER A 105 6.03 -0.88 11.23
C SER A 105 6.03 0.15 12.34
N GLY A 106 7.09 0.97 12.45
CA GLY A 106 7.19 2.03 13.46
C GLY A 106 6.35 3.26 13.14
N LEU A 107 6.18 3.60 11.87
CA LEU A 107 5.29 4.67 11.41
C LEU A 107 3.83 4.25 11.52
N SER A 108 3.52 2.97 11.28
CA SER A 108 2.16 2.44 11.29
C SER A 108 1.43 2.78 12.61
N GLY A 109 0.46 3.69 12.51
CA GLY A 109 -0.31 4.18 13.66
C GLY A 109 0.33 5.32 14.44
N CYS A 110 1.67 5.46 14.50
CA CYS A 110 2.32 6.56 15.23
C CYS A 110 2.15 7.91 14.51
N ASP A 111 2.22 7.94 13.20
CA ASP A 111 2.03 9.14 12.38
C ASP A 111 0.60 9.68 12.47
N SER A 112 -0.38 8.81 12.31
CA SER A 112 -1.79 9.17 12.44
C SER A 112 -2.16 9.55 13.88
N ALA A 113 -1.65 8.85 14.89
CA ALA A 113 -1.84 9.20 16.30
C ALA A 113 -1.20 10.54 16.63
N TYR A 114 0.03 10.81 16.18
CA TYR A 114 0.69 12.11 16.37
C TYR A 114 -0.11 13.24 15.71
N LEU A 115 -0.58 13.04 14.47
CA LEU A 115 -1.40 14.03 13.78
C LEU A 115 -2.73 14.27 14.51
N PHE A 116 -3.40 13.20 14.96
CA PHE A 116 -4.65 13.29 15.74
C PHE A 116 -4.47 14.06 17.03
N LEU A 117 -3.47 13.76 17.82
CA LEU A 117 -3.16 14.49 19.05
C LEU A 117 -2.75 15.95 18.78
N SER A 118 -2.05 16.20 17.69
CA SER A 118 -1.64 17.54 17.25
C SER A 118 -2.81 18.44 16.87
N MET A 119 -3.97 17.87 16.48
CA MET A 119 -5.17 18.66 16.19
C MET A 119 -6.12 18.82 17.38
N GLY A 120 -5.74 18.30 18.56
CA GLY A 120 -6.53 18.41 19.80
C GLY A 120 -7.26 17.12 20.20
N GLY A 121 -6.94 16.00 19.56
CA GLY A 121 -7.50 14.69 19.87
C GLY A 121 -9.03 14.69 19.75
N ASN A 122 -9.71 14.15 20.75
CA ASN A 122 -11.18 14.04 20.80
C ASN A 122 -11.91 15.41 20.84
N ASN A 123 -11.21 16.51 21.10
CA ASN A 123 -11.79 17.87 21.09
C ASN A 123 -11.85 18.47 19.68
N CYS A 124 -11.26 17.82 18.67
CA CYS A 124 -11.33 18.25 17.28
C CYS A 124 -12.67 17.82 16.66
N PRO A 125 -13.43 18.76 16.01
CA PRO A 125 -14.64 18.40 15.30
C PRO A 125 -14.36 17.35 14.21
N GLU A 126 -15.21 16.33 14.07
CA GLU A 126 -15.03 15.25 13.09
C GLU A 126 -14.79 15.76 11.65
N ARG A 127 -15.52 16.83 11.26
CA ARG A 127 -15.39 17.42 9.93
C ARG A 127 -13.99 18.00 9.71
N GLU A 128 -13.42 18.64 10.72
CA GLU A 128 -12.06 19.21 10.66
C GLU A 128 -11.01 18.11 10.66
N SER A 129 -11.16 17.10 11.50
CA SER A 129 -10.31 15.92 11.54
C SER A 129 -10.25 15.24 10.17
N ARG A 130 -11.40 14.95 9.56
CA ARG A 130 -11.47 14.36 8.20
C ARG A 130 -10.80 15.23 7.15
N ARG A 131 -10.92 16.55 7.25
CA ARG A 131 -10.24 17.49 6.33
C ARG A 131 -8.73 17.46 6.51
N ILE A 132 -8.23 17.41 7.74
CA ILE A 132 -6.80 17.40 8.04
C ILE A 132 -6.15 16.10 7.54
N PHE A 133 -6.75 14.94 7.83
CA PHE A 133 -6.27 13.65 7.32
C PHE A 133 -6.35 13.58 5.79
N GLY A 134 -7.46 14.06 5.20
CA GLY A 134 -7.62 14.10 3.75
C GLY A 134 -6.57 14.97 3.05
N LEU A 135 -6.22 16.12 3.64
CA LEU A 135 -5.16 16.97 3.09
C LEU A 135 -3.76 16.37 3.27
N TRP A 136 -3.51 15.69 4.39
CA TRP A 136 -2.27 14.96 4.64
C TRP A 136 -2.01 13.89 3.58
N GLU A 137 -3.00 13.07 3.28
CA GLU A 137 -2.93 12.04 2.23
C GLU A 137 -2.83 12.65 0.82
N ALA A 138 -3.58 13.72 0.56
CA ALA A 138 -3.53 14.41 -0.72
C ALA A 138 -2.15 15.04 -0.99
N LEU A 139 -1.48 15.56 0.03
CA LEU A 139 -0.12 16.11 -0.11
C LEU A 139 0.92 15.02 -0.37
N ASN A 140 0.80 13.86 0.25
CA ASN A 140 1.66 12.70 -0.06
C ASN A 140 1.47 12.28 -1.52
N THR A 141 0.23 12.13 -1.97
CA THR A 141 -0.09 11.81 -3.38
C THR A 141 0.39 12.90 -4.35
N ALA A 142 0.24 14.18 -4.00
CA ALA A 142 0.73 15.29 -4.81
C ALA A 142 2.27 15.26 -4.94
N GLY A 143 2.98 14.90 -3.87
CA GLY A 143 4.42 14.66 -3.91
C GLY A 143 4.79 13.57 -4.91
N LEU A 144 4.10 12.42 -4.90
CA LEU A 144 4.34 11.35 -5.85
C LEU A 144 4.07 11.78 -7.30
N VAL A 145 2.97 12.47 -7.55
CA VAL A 145 2.64 13.00 -8.89
C VAL A 145 3.74 13.95 -9.38
N LEU A 146 4.18 14.88 -8.53
CA LEU A 146 5.26 15.80 -8.86
C LEU A 146 6.58 15.04 -9.13
N ALA A 147 6.93 14.08 -8.31
CA ALA A 147 8.14 13.25 -8.52
C ALA A 147 8.09 12.50 -9.85
N CYS A 148 6.94 11.91 -10.21
CA CYS A 148 6.75 11.23 -11.49
C CYS A 148 6.83 12.20 -12.68
N MET A 149 6.31 13.42 -12.56
CA MET A 149 6.46 14.47 -13.58
C MET A 149 7.94 14.86 -13.76
N VAL A 150 8.63 15.13 -12.67
CA VAL A 150 10.07 15.48 -12.70
C VAL A 150 10.89 14.33 -13.28
N PHE A 151 10.57 13.07 -12.92
CA PHE A 151 11.20 11.90 -13.51
C PHE A 151 11.05 11.88 -15.03
N SER A 152 9.84 12.00 -15.55
CA SER A 152 9.58 11.92 -16.99
C SER A 152 10.15 13.11 -17.78
N LEU A 153 10.21 14.30 -17.18
CA LEU A 153 10.66 15.51 -17.91
C LEU A 153 12.17 15.76 -17.83
N PHE A 154 12.82 15.36 -16.71
CA PHE A 154 14.20 15.79 -16.43
C PHE A 154 15.17 14.66 -16.09
N ILE A 155 14.71 13.52 -15.56
CA ILE A 155 15.59 12.45 -15.12
C ILE A 155 15.71 11.35 -16.18
N GLY A 156 14.56 10.91 -16.72
CA GLY A 156 14.49 9.91 -17.80
C GLY A 156 15.12 8.58 -17.41
N GLU A 157 16.18 8.17 -18.12
CA GLU A 157 16.80 6.84 -17.93
C GLU A 157 17.86 6.79 -16.82
N ASN A 158 18.16 7.91 -16.19
CA ASN A 158 19.13 7.93 -15.09
C ASN A 158 18.47 7.49 -13.76
N TYR A 159 18.21 6.19 -13.63
CA TYR A 159 17.53 5.62 -12.45
C TYR A 159 18.29 5.90 -11.14
N ARG A 160 19.63 5.95 -11.18
CA ARG A 160 20.45 6.24 -9.99
C ARG A 160 20.27 7.69 -9.52
N LEU A 161 20.10 8.63 -10.44
CA LEU A 161 19.78 10.00 -10.10
C LEU A 161 18.38 10.14 -9.47
N ALA A 162 17.40 9.38 -9.96
CA ALA A 162 16.07 9.32 -9.37
C ALA A 162 16.11 8.79 -7.91
N ALA A 163 16.90 7.76 -7.66
CA ALA A 163 17.12 7.24 -6.31
C ALA A 163 17.81 8.27 -5.39
N LEU A 164 18.81 9.00 -5.90
CA LEU A 164 19.51 10.05 -5.16
C LEU A 164 18.56 11.21 -4.79
N PHE A 165 17.73 11.70 -5.72
CA PHE A 165 16.76 12.76 -5.41
C PHE A 165 15.77 12.33 -4.35
N SER A 166 15.32 11.07 -4.38
CA SER A 166 14.49 10.52 -3.30
C SER A 166 15.24 10.50 -1.97
N ALA A 167 16.53 10.16 -1.94
CA ALA A 167 17.32 10.20 -0.70
C ALA A 167 17.39 11.63 -0.13
N TYR A 168 17.56 12.66 -0.97
CA TYR A 168 17.56 14.06 -0.50
C TYR A 168 16.21 14.48 0.09
N THR A 169 15.09 14.12 -0.51
CA THR A 169 13.77 14.48 0.03
C THR A 169 13.46 13.77 1.34
N TYR A 170 13.88 12.52 1.50
CA TYR A 170 13.75 11.80 2.76
C TYR A 170 14.72 12.34 3.84
N GLY A 171 15.90 12.80 3.45
CA GLY A 171 16.81 13.54 4.34
C GLY A 171 16.19 14.86 4.84
N ALA A 172 15.56 15.61 3.93
CA ALA A 172 14.83 16.83 4.29
C ALA A 172 13.63 16.52 5.22
N ALA A 173 12.89 15.43 4.97
CA ALA A 173 11.80 14.99 5.84
C ALA A 173 12.31 14.62 7.25
N PHE A 174 13.46 13.92 7.34
CA PHE A 174 14.13 13.67 8.63
C PHE A 174 14.48 14.96 9.34
N LEU A 175 15.14 15.91 8.67
CA LEU A 175 15.51 17.19 9.29
C LEU A 175 14.27 17.96 9.78
N LEU A 176 13.17 17.97 9.02
CA LEU A 176 11.92 18.58 9.48
C LEU A 176 11.32 17.86 10.70
N SER A 177 11.48 16.54 10.79
CA SER A 177 10.97 15.77 11.91
C SER A 177 11.61 16.13 13.25
N LEU A 178 12.85 16.63 13.25
CA LEU A 178 13.54 17.12 14.46
C LEU A 178 12.81 18.30 15.11
N PHE A 179 12.07 19.08 14.32
CA PHE A 179 11.31 20.25 14.80
C PHE A 179 9.89 19.88 15.25
N LEU A 180 9.50 18.61 15.21
CA LEU A 180 8.20 18.15 15.73
C LEU A 180 8.16 18.34 17.25
N PRO A 181 7.17 19.06 17.81
CA PRO A 181 6.98 19.17 19.25
C PRO A 181 6.51 17.86 19.88
N SER A 182 6.75 17.71 21.19
CA SER A 182 6.19 16.59 21.94
C SER A 182 4.66 16.71 22.03
N VAL A 183 3.96 15.59 21.95
CA VAL A 183 2.53 15.46 22.21
C VAL A 183 2.32 14.61 23.45
N PRO A 184 1.24 14.85 24.25
CA PRO A 184 0.94 14.01 25.40
C PRO A 184 0.79 12.54 24.98
N LEU A 185 1.31 11.61 25.79
CA LEU A 185 1.04 10.18 25.62
C LEU A 185 -0.35 9.90 26.17
N GLU A 186 -1.22 9.31 25.34
CA GLU A 186 -2.44 8.67 25.83
C GLU A 186 -2.10 7.27 26.36
N ALA A 187 -2.79 6.83 27.42
CA ALA A 187 -2.59 5.50 27.99
C ALA A 187 -2.79 4.42 26.90
N ALA A 188 -1.82 3.51 26.78
CA ALA A 188 -1.86 2.46 25.80
C ALA A 188 -3.12 1.59 25.94
N ALA A 189 -3.83 1.35 24.85
CA ALA A 189 -4.94 0.41 24.80
C ALA A 189 -4.48 -1.01 25.16
N ALA A 190 -5.30 -1.78 25.87
CA ALA A 190 -4.99 -3.14 26.28
C ALA A 190 -4.69 -4.01 25.04
N ARG A 191 -3.55 -4.70 25.06
CA ARG A 191 -3.12 -5.55 23.93
C ARG A 191 -3.93 -6.83 23.85
N PRO A 192 -4.27 -7.31 22.65
CA PRO A 192 -4.97 -8.57 22.48
C PRO A 192 -4.12 -9.74 22.97
N LYS A 193 -4.74 -10.68 23.72
CA LYS A 193 -4.08 -11.90 24.17
C LYS A 193 -3.93 -12.86 22.97
N LEU A 194 -2.76 -13.47 22.79
CA LEU A 194 -2.45 -14.38 21.68
C LEU A 194 -3.50 -15.51 21.53
N ARG A 195 -4.02 -16.04 22.66
CA ARG A 195 -5.08 -17.05 22.65
C ARG A 195 -6.40 -16.54 22.06
N ALA A 196 -6.75 -15.28 22.33
CA ALA A 196 -7.93 -14.65 21.76
C ALA A 196 -7.77 -14.42 20.24
N PHE A 197 -6.55 -14.13 19.79
CA PHE A 197 -6.22 -13.99 18.37
C PHE A 197 -6.55 -15.27 17.57
N TRP A 198 -6.01 -16.43 18.01
CA TRP A 198 -6.26 -17.70 17.33
C TRP A 198 -7.72 -18.14 17.39
N ALA A 199 -8.38 -17.91 18.53
CA ALA A 199 -9.82 -18.21 18.67
C ALA A 199 -10.65 -17.38 17.67
N THR A 200 -10.34 -16.09 17.51
CA THR A 200 -11.04 -15.20 16.57
C THR A 200 -10.79 -15.59 15.12
N LEU A 201 -9.56 -16.01 14.77
CA LEU A 201 -9.19 -16.40 13.40
C LEU A 201 -10.08 -17.55 12.87
N PHE A 202 -10.38 -18.55 13.70
CA PHE A 202 -11.12 -19.74 13.28
C PHE A 202 -12.62 -19.70 13.62
N GLN A 203 -13.08 -18.64 14.27
CA GLN A 203 -14.46 -18.53 14.74
C GLN A 203 -15.47 -18.41 13.60
N ASP A 204 -15.14 -17.68 12.54
CA ASP A 204 -16.00 -17.49 11.37
C ASP A 204 -15.29 -17.84 10.06
N ARG A 205 -15.41 -19.10 9.66
CA ARG A 205 -14.85 -19.60 8.39
C ARG A 205 -15.42 -18.88 7.16
N ARG A 206 -16.66 -18.43 7.22
CA ARG A 206 -17.30 -17.72 6.09
C ARG A 206 -16.66 -16.34 5.89
N PHE A 207 -16.44 -15.66 6.99
CA PHE A 207 -15.77 -14.36 6.95
C PHE A 207 -14.28 -14.49 6.55
N LEU A 208 -13.60 -15.56 6.95
CA LEU A 208 -12.24 -15.87 6.52
C LEU A 208 -12.16 -16.06 4.99
N LEU A 209 -13.12 -16.75 4.38
CA LEU A 209 -13.20 -16.90 2.91
C LEU A 209 -13.36 -15.53 2.22
N PHE A 210 -14.19 -14.64 2.79
CA PHE A 210 -14.32 -13.27 2.28
C PHE A 210 -13.01 -12.49 2.37
N LEU A 211 -12.30 -12.59 3.50
CA LEU A 211 -10.99 -11.93 3.68
C LEU A 211 -9.95 -12.43 2.69
N LEU A 212 -9.86 -13.75 2.49
CA LEU A 212 -8.96 -14.35 1.50
C LEU A 212 -9.30 -13.88 0.07
N GLY A 213 -10.58 -13.86 -0.28
CA GLY A 213 -11.02 -13.35 -1.58
C GLY A 213 -10.67 -11.88 -1.77
N ALA A 214 -10.90 -11.06 -0.75
CA ALA A 214 -10.54 -9.65 -0.75
C ALA A 214 -9.02 -9.42 -0.86
N ALA A 215 -8.22 -10.26 -0.18
CA ALA A 215 -6.77 -10.22 -0.25
C ALA A 215 -6.26 -10.52 -1.66
N LEU A 216 -6.83 -11.52 -2.35
CA LEU A 216 -6.41 -11.87 -3.70
C LEU A 216 -6.59 -10.72 -4.72
N LEU A 217 -7.68 -9.96 -4.64
CA LEU A 217 -7.85 -8.75 -5.48
C LEU A 217 -6.84 -7.66 -5.09
N ALA A 218 -6.66 -7.43 -3.79
CA ALA A 218 -5.73 -6.41 -3.29
C ALA A 218 -4.30 -6.70 -3.74
N GLU A 219 -3.87 -7.97 -3.65
CA GLU A 219 -2.52 -8.39 -4.03
C GLU A 219 -2.32 -8.43 -5.53
N SER A 220 -3.33 -8.86 -6.30
CA SER A 220 -3.27 -8.76 -7.77
C SER A 220 -3.10 -7.31 -8.22
N LYS A 221 -3.87 -6.38 -7.62
CA LYS A 221 -3.69 -4.95 -7.87
C LYS A 221 -2.29 -4.49 -7.45
N GLN A 222 -1.87 -4.76 -6.21
CA GLN A 222 -0.59 -4.28 -5.68
C GLN A 222 0.59 -4.79 -6.50
N THR A 223 0.69 -6.10 -6.72
CA THR A 223 1.83 -6.70 -7.41
C THR A 223 1.89 -6.29 -8.88
N ILE A 224 0.78 -6.30 -9.59
CA ILE A 224 0.76 -5.98 -11.02
C ILE A 224 0.98 -4.48 -11.24
N THR A 225 0.31 -3.59 -10.46
CA THR A 225 0.41 -2.14 -10.72
C THR A 225 1.64 -1.46 -10.11
N VAL A 226 2.38 -2.12 -9.21
CA VAL A 226 3.56 -1.55 -8.56
C VAL A 226 4.85 -2.23 -9.00
N PHE A 227 4.87 -3.56 -9.09
CA PHE A 227 6.10 -4.30 -9.39
C PHE A 227 6.20 -4.78 -10.83
N LEU A 228 5.10 -5.26 -11.43
CA LEU A 228 5.09 -5.85 -12.77
C LEU A 228 4.67 -4.86 -13.86
N ASN A 229 4.13 -3.70 -13.52
CA ASN A 229 3.71 -2.68 -14.46
C ASN A 229 4.83 -2.27 -15.43
N GLN A 230 6.04 -2.11 -14.91
CA GLN A 230 7.21 -1.69 -15.67
C GLN A 230 7.59 -2.72 -16.74
N LEU A 231 7.50 -4.01 -16.42
CA LEU A 231 7.72 -5.11 -17.36
C LEU A 231 6.66 -5.14 -18.46
N GLN A 232 5.38 -4.93 -18.10
CA GLN A 232 4.30 -4.84 -19.07
C GLN A 232 4.43 -3.60 -19.96
N TYR A 233 4.87 -2.48 -19.41
CA TYR A 233 5.11 -1.25 -20.18
C TYR A 233 6.23 -1.44 -21.19
N LEU A 234 7.37 -2.03 -20.80
CA LEU A 234 8.44 -2.37 -21.74
C LEU A 234 7.98 -3.32 -22.83
N ARG A 235 7.24 -4.39 -22.45
CA ARG A 235 6.68 -5.34 -23.40
C ARG A 235 5.77 -4.68 -24.44
N SER A 236 5.02 -3.65 -24.03
CA SER A 236 4.11 -2.91 -24.91
C SER A 236 4.77 -1.75 -25.67
N GLY A 237 6.11 -1.58 -25.55
CA GLY A 237 6.86 -0.55 -26.26
C GLY A 237 6.80 0.83 -25.61
N ILE A 238 6.38 0.93 -24.33
CA ILE A 238 6.42 2.20 -23.58
C ILE A 238 7.84 2.41 -23.06
N PRO A 239 8.51 3.51 -23.42
CA PRO A 239 9.87 3.77 -22.96
C PRO A 239 9.89 4.16 -21.46
N PRO A 240 11.00 3.92 -20.74
CA PRO A 240 11.12 4.24 -19.30
C PRO A 240 10.76 5.69 -18.96
N VAL A 241 11.11 6.63 -19.82
CA VAL A 241 10.79 8.06 -19.65
C VAL A 241 9.29 8.32 -19.53
N ALA A 242 8.46 7.58 -20.26
CA ALA A 242 6.99 7.72 -20.22
C ALA A 242 6.35 7.05 -19.00
N MET A 243 7.06 6.18 -18.27
CA MET A 243 6.50 5.44 -17.15
C MET A 243 6.08 6.33 -15.98
N GLY A 244 6.68 7.51 -15.82
CA GLY A 244 6.23 8.51 -14.85
C GLY A 244 4.81 8.98 -15.14
N ILE A 245 4.50 9.30 -16.40
CA ILE A 245 3.15 9.69 -16.83
C ILE A 245 2.16 8.52 -16.62
N CYS A 246 2.55 7.30 -16.96
CA CYS A 246 1.73 6.12 -16.73
C CYS A 246 1.42 5.95 -15.23
N THR A 247 2.42 6.13 -14.37
CA THR A 247 2.24 6.05 -12.91
C THR A 247 1.28 7.13 -12.39
N ILE A 248 1.35 8.35 -12.92
CA ILE A 248 0.39 9.43 -12.59
C ILE A 248 -1.04 9.00 -12.96
N LEU A 249 -1.26 8.50 -14.16
CA LEU A 249 -2.60 8.06 -14.62
C LEU A 249 -3.16 6.94 -13.74
N VAL A 250 -2.34 5.95 -13.40
CA VAL A 250 -2.72 4.86 -12.51
C VAL A 250 -3.01 5.37 -11.09
N THR A 251 -2.22 6.30 -10.57
CA THR A 251 -2.44 6.92 -9.26
C THR A 251 -3.74 7.71 -9.24
N LEU A 252 -4.00 8.52 -10.27
CA LEU A 252 -5.25 9.29 -10.39
C LEU A 252 -6.47 8.38 -10.49
N SER A 253 -6.36 7.22 -11.16
CA SER A 253 -7.47 6.27 -11.21
C SER A 253 -7.84 5.70 -9.85
N SER A 254 -6.90 5.60 -8.90
CA SER A 254 -7.16 5.15 -7.54
C SER A 254 -7.99 6.14 -6.72
N LEU A 255 -8.04 7.44 -7.09
CA LEU A 255 -8.89 8.43 -6.44
C LEU A 255 -10.38 8.15 -6.61
N LEU A 256 -10.76 7.29 -7.56
CA LEU A 256 -12.13 6.79 -7.70
C LEU A 256 -12.61 6.05 -6.44
N ALA A 257 -11.72 5.62 -5.54
CA ALA A 257 -12.09 5.06 -4.23
C ALA A 257 -13.12 5.89 -3.48
N ALA A 258 -13.06 7.23 -3.59
CA ALA A 258 -14.04 8.14 -2.99
C ALA A 258 -15.49 7.91 -3.46
N GLN A 259 -15.68 7.28 -4.61
CA GLN A 259 -17.02 6.99 -5.18
C GLN A 259 -17.54 5.59 -4.81
N SER A 260 -16.80 4.81 -4.03
CA SER A 260 -17.19 3.44 -3.62
C SER A 260 -18.60 3.39 -3.00
N HIS A 261 -18.93 4.36 -2.15
CA HIS A 261 -20.24 4.44 -1.51
C HIS A 261 -21.41 4.62 -2.52
N ARG A 262 -21.19 5.36 -3.62
CA ARG A 262 -22.17 5.53 -4.69
C ARG A 262 -22.35 4.25 -5.48
N LEU A 263 -21.26 3.55 -5.76
CA LEU A 263 -21.28 2.27 -6.45
C LEU A 263 -22.05 1.23 -5.66
N ALA A 264 -21.69 1.03 -4.39
CA ALA A 264 -22.35 0.08 -3.49
C ALA A 264 -23.83 0.45 -3.22
N GLY A 265 -24.14 1.75 -3.12
CA GLY A 265 -25.51 2.23 -2.93
C GLY A 265 -26.42 2.00 -4.14
N ARG A 266 -25.86 2.04 -5.38
CA ARG A 266 -26.64 1.84 -6.61
C ARG A 266 -26.77 0.37 -7.02
N LEU A 267 -25.69 -0.39 -6.93
CA LEU A 267 -25.63 -1.76 -7.43
C LEU A 267 -25.78 -2.81 -6.32
N GLY A 268 -25.65 -2.43 -5.06
CA GLY A 268 -25.51 -3.37 -3.94
C GLY A 268 -24.13 -3.98 -3.87
N GLU A 269 -23.82 -4.64 -2.74
CA GLU A 269 -22.48 -5.18 -2.47
C GLU A 269 -22.08 -6.31 -3.42
N ARG A 270 -23.00 -7.18 -3.77
CA ARG A 270 -22.74 -8.34 -4.66
C ARG A 270 -22.43 -7.93 -6.08
N CYS A 271 -23.26 -7.07 -6.68
CA CYS A 271 -23.03 -6.61 -8.03
C CYS A 271 -21.77 -5.73 -8.11
N SER A 272 -21.51 -4.93 -7.08
CA SER A 272 -20.26 -4.17 -6.98
C SER A 272 -19.03 -5.09 -6.93
N ALA A 273 -19.07 -6.17 -6.15
CA ALA A 273 -17.99 -7.15 -6.12
C ALA A 273 -17.79 -7.83 -7.51
N ILE A 274 -18.88 -8.27 -8.16
CA ILE A 274 -18.80 -8.85 -9.52
C ILE A 274 -18.14 -7.87 -10.48
N LEU A 275 -18.59 -6.62 -10.49
CA LEU A 275 -18.05 -5.58 -11.36
C LEU A 275 -16.56 -5.35 -11.12
N LEU A 276 -16.15 -5.17 -9.86
CA LEU A 276 -14.78 -4.82 -9.51
C LEU A 276 -13.80 -5.97 -9.74
N PHE A 277 -14.14 -7.18 -9.30
CA PHE A 277 -13.31 -8.36 -9.54
C PHE A 277 -13.28 -8.74 -11.03
N GLY A 278 -14.42 -8.64 -11.71
CA GLY A 278 -14.54 -8.87 -13.15
C GLY A 278 -13.72 -7.88 -13.96
N THR A 279 -13.77 -6.59 -13.62
CA THR A 279 -12.94 -5.55 -14.26
C THR A 279 -11.44 -5.82 -14.02
N GLY A 280 -11.04 -6.16 -12.80
CA GLY A 280 -9.64 -6.51 -12.51
C GLY A 280 -9.16 -7.74 -13.28
N GLY A 281 -9.94 -8.82 -13.27
CA GLY A 281 -9.62 -10.05 -14.00
C GLY A 281 -9.56 -9.85 -15.51
N MET A 282 -10.54 -9.14 -16.09
CA MET A 282 -10.58 -8.84 -17.52
C MET A 282 -9.40 -7.93 -17.93
N ALA A 283 -9.07 -6.92 -17.11
CA ALA A 283 -7.91 -6.07 -17.37
C ALA A 283 -6.61 -6.89 -17.44
N CYS A 284 -6.42 -7.84 -16.52
CA CYS A 284 -5.27 -8.74 -16.52
C CYS A 284 -5.23 -9.62 -17.79
N ILE A 285 -6.37 -10.20 -18.22
CA ILE A 285 -6.46 -11.01 -19.43
C ILE A 285 -6.12 -10.17 -20.66
N LEU A 286 -6.71 -8.98 -20.79
CA LEU A 286 -6.47 -8.11 -21.94
C LEU A 286 -5.00 -7.69 -22.01
N MET A 287 -4.37 -7.35 -20.88
CA MET A 287 -2.95 -7.04 -20.84
C MET A 287 -2.06 -8.25 -21.16
N ALA A 288 -2.48 -9.46 -20.81
CA ALA A 288 -1.73 -10.68 -21.13
C ALA A 288 -1.77 -10.98 -22.65
N LEU A 289 -2.94 -10.83 -23.26
CA LEU A 289 -3.14 -11.15 -24.68
C LEU A 289 -2.59 -10.09 -25.63
N PHE A 290 -2.66 -8.81 -25.25
CA PHE A 290 -2.33 -7.70 -26.13
C PHE A 290 -1.21 -6.82 -25.53
N ALA A 291 -0.09 -6.74 -26.27
CA ALA A 291 1.05 -5.89 -25.90
C ALA A 291 0.95 -4.50 -26.56
N GLN A 292 -0.16 -3.80 -26.33
CA GLN A 292 -0.37 -2.46 -26.89
C GLN A 292 -0.24 -1.39 -25.79
N PRO A 293 0.43 -0.24 -26.04
CA PRO A 293 0.68 0.81 -25.04
C PRO A 293 -0.61 1.30 -24.37
N ILE A 294 -1.61 1.69 -25.16
CA ILE A 294 -2.87 2.24 -24.66
C ILE A 294 -3.60 1.21 -23.80
N LEU A 295 -3.67 -0.04 -24.27
CA LEU A 295 -4.35 -1.10 -23.55
C LEU A 295 -3.65 -1.49 -22.26
N SER A 296 -2.31 -1.45 -22.24
CA SER A 296 -1.51 -1.69 -21.03
C SER A 296 -1.76 -0.62 -19.96
N VAL A 297 -1.76 0.65 -20.33
CA VAL A 297 -2.05 1.75 -19.39
C VAL A 297 -3.51 1.69 -18.91
N ALA A 298 -4.47 1.53 -19.84
CA ALA A 298 -5.88 1.42 -19.49
C ALA A 298 -6.17 0.21 -18.59
N GLY A 299 -5.55 -0.94 -18.85
CA GLY A 299 -5.64 -2.14 -18.01
C GLY A 299 -5.09 -1.90 -16.60
N MET A 300 -3.93 -1.24 -16.48
CA MET A 300 -3.36 -0.87 -15.17
C MET A 300 -4.28 0.10 -14.43
N MET A 301 -4.84 1.11 -15.11
CA MET A 301 -5.81 2.04 -14.52
C MET A 301 -7.08 1.31 -14.06
N ALA A 302 -7.62 0.41 -14.88
CA ALA A 302 -8.82 -0.35 -14.54
C ALA A 302 -8.61 -1.26 -13.33
N LEU A 303 -7.48 -1.99 -13.27
CA LEU A 303 -7.12 -2.83 -12.13
C LEU A 303 -6.89 -1.99 -10.86
N SER A 304 -6.21 -0.85 -10.98
CA SER A 304 -5.98 0.08 -9.86
C SER A 304 -7.29 0.66 -9.33
N ALA A 305 -8.17 1.12 -10.22
CA ALA A 305 -9.48 1.65 -9.86
C ALA A 305 -10.37 0.59 -9.20
N ALA A 306 -10.40 -0.63 -9.74
CA ALA A 306 -11.18 -1.74 -9.19
C ALA A 306 -10.75 -2.09 -7.77
N GLY A 307 -9.43 -2.25 -7.55
CA GLY A 307 -8.89 -2.50 -6.21
C GLY A 307 -9.14 -1.34 -5.25
N ALA A 308 -8.95 -0.10 -5.70
CA ALA A 308 -9.17 1.09 -4.87
C ALA A 308 -10.65 1.28 -4.47
N LEU A 309 -11.59 1.07 -5.39
CA LEU A 309 -13.04 1.10 -5.11
C LEU A 309 -13.47 0.00 -4.14
N PHE A 310 -12.80 -1.16 -4.17
CA PHE A 310 -13.14 -2.27 -3.28
C PHE A 310 -12.68 -2.06 -1.83
N ILE A 311 -11.65 -1.25 -1.58
CA ILE A 311 -11.11 -1.01 -0.23
C ILE A 311 -12.18 -0.50 0.75
N PRO A 312 -12.92 0.61 0.48
CA PRO A 312 -13.93 1.10 1.41
C PRO A 312 -15.09 0.11 1.62
N LEU A 313 -15.51 -0.59 0.57
CA LEU A 313 -16.54 -1.63 0.66
C LEU A 313 -16.11 -2.77 1.57
N ARG A 314 -14.88 -3.26 1.40
CA ARG A 314 -14.29 -4.28 2.27
C ARG A 314 -14.23 -3.80 3.73
N MET A 315 -13.74 -2.57 3.97
CA MET A 315 -13.62 -2.01 5.32
C MET A 315 -14.98 -1.88 6.01
N ASP A 316 -16.02 -1.48 5.30
CA ASP A 316 -17.38 -1.40 5.82
C ASP A 316 -17.92 -2.78 6.21
N ILE A 317 -17.77 -3.78 5.35
CA ILE A 317 -18.14 -5.17 5.62
C ILE A 317 -17.35 -5.72 6.82
N GLN A 318 -16.04 -5.48 6.89
CA GLN A 318 -15.21 -5.86 8.03
C GLN A 318 -15.72 -5.25 9.34
N ASN A 319 -15.99 -3.96 9.35
CA ASN A 319 -16.45 -3.25 10.55
C ASN A 319 -17.81 -3.71 11.04
N ARG A 320 -18.71 -4.12 10.14
CA ARG A 320 -20.03 -4.66 10.51
C ARG A 320 -19.97 -6.08 11.11
N HIS A 321 -18.94 -6.86 10.77
CA HIS A 321 -18.76 -8.22 11.29
C HIS A 321 -17.99 -8.29 12.60
N ILE A 322 -17.37 -7.21 13.04
CA ILE A 322 -16.58 -7.16 14.27
C ILE A 322 -17.45 -6.70 15.44
N SER A 323 -17.52 -7.52 16.52
CA SER A 323 -18.10 -7.08 17.78
C SER A 323 -17.21 -6.01 18.46
N VAL A 324 -17.82 -5.03 19.11
CA VAL A 324 -17.10 -3.92 19.77
C VAL A 324 -16.09 -4.42 20.80
N ALA A 325 -16.42 -5.50 21.53
CA ALA A 325 -15.58 -6.03 22.60
C ALA A 325 -14.23 -6.59 22.16
N ASN A 326 -14.10 -7.07 20.89
CA ASN A 326 -12.89 -7.73 20.36
C ASN A 326 -12.33 -7.02 19.12
N ARG A 327 -12.66 -5.74 18.92
CA ARG A 327 -12.38 -5.02 17.68
C ARG A 327 -10.88 -4.99 17.32
N ALA A 328 -10.02 -4.67 18.29
CA ALA A 328 -8.57 -4.61 18.06
C ALA A 328 -8.00 -5.98 17.65
N THR A 329 -8.41 -7.06 18.36
CA THR A 329 -7.98 -8.41 18.04
C THR A 329 -8.45 -8.85 16.65
N ALA A 330 -9.71 -8.56 16.30
CA ALA A 330 -10.26 -8.94 15.01
C ALA A 330 -9.55 -8.19 13.85
N LEU A 331 -9.28 -6.90 14.01
CA LEU A 331 -8.53 -6.14 13.00
C LEU A 331 -7.10 -6.66 12.82
N SER A 332 -6.42 -7.05 13.90
CA SER A 332 -5.09 -7.68 13.82
C SER A 332 -5.13 -9.04 13.10
N VAL A 333 -6.16 -9.85 13.35
CA VAL A 333 -6.40 -11.12 12.63
C VAL A 333 -6.61 -10.86 11.14
N HIS A 334 -7.40 -9.85 10.80
CA HIS A 334 -7.64 -9.48 9.39
C HIS A 334 -6.34 -9.05 8.67
N SER A 335 -5.55 -8.19 9.33
CA SER A 335 -4.25 -7.78 8.79
C SER A 335 -3.30 -8.95 8.62
N PHE A 336 -3.28 -9.88 9.58
CA PHE A 336 -2.47 -11.10 9.49
C PHE A 336 -2.85 -11.97 8.28
N VAL A 337 -4.15 -12.21 8.06
CA VAL A 337 -4.63 -12.98 6.90
C VAL A 337 -4.26 -12.29 5.59
N MET A 338 -4.43 -10.97 5.50
CA MET A 338 -4.05 -10.19 4.33
C MET A 338 -2.54 -10.30 4.05
N ASN A 339 -1.69 -10.09 5.05
CA ASN A 339 -0.24 -10.13 4.90
C ASN A 339 0.28 -11.54 4.57
N LEU A 340 -0.31 -12.59 5.15
CA LEU A 340 0.03 -13.98 4.83
C LEU A 340 -0.33 -14.31 3.37
N THR A 341 -1.49 -13.86 2.91
CA THR A 341 -1.90 -14.01 1.52
C THR A 341 -0.95 -13.25 0.61
N ALA A 342 -0.60 -12.00 0.95
CA ALA A 342 0.35 -11.18 0.20
C ALA A 342 1.72 -11.87 0.04
N THR A 343 2.28 -12.38 1.13
CA THR A 343 3.57 -13.09 1.11
C THR A 343 3.54 -14.29 0.16
N SER A 344 2.48 -15.10 0.23
CA SER A 344 2.35 -16.30 -0.61
C SER A 344 2.12 -15.96 -2.09
N THR A 345 1.26 -14.96 -2.36
CA THR A 345 0.93 -14.56 -3.74
C THR A 345 2.10 -13.85 -4.42
N ASN A 346 2.88 -13.04 -3.70
CA ASN A 346 4.08 -12.39 -4.24
C ASN A 346 5.10 -13.39 -4.76
N LEU A 347 5.35 -14.48 -4.03
CA LEU A 347 6.25 -15.54 -4.49
C LEU A 347 5.74 -16.20 -5.77
N ALA A 348 4.43 -16.48 -5.86
CA ALA A 348 3.82 -17.06 -7.05
C ALA A 348 3.91 -16.10 -8.26
N PHE A 349 3.62 -14.81 -8.07
CA PHE A 349 3.78 -13.80 -9.12
C PHE A 349 5.22 -13.70 -9.60
N GLY A 350 6.18 -13.68 -8.67
CA GLY A 350 7.60 -13.57 -9.00
C GLY A 350 8.13 -14.77 -9.78
N ALA A 351 7.78 -15.98 -9.35
CA ALA A 351 8.18 -17.20 -10.03
C ALA A 351 7.68 -17.26 -11.49
N LEU A 352 6.46 -16.77 -11.75
CA LEU A 352 5.91 -16.71 -13.10
C LEU A 352 6.46 -15.54 -13.90
N ALA A 353 6.69 -14.38 -13.26
CA ALA A 353 7.16 -13.18 -13.94
C ALA A 353 8.65 -13.20 -14.28
N ASP A 354 9.44 -14.10 -13.68
CA ASP A 354 10.89 -14.17 -13.89
C ASP A 354 11.26 -14.48 -15.35
N HIS A 355 10.43 -15.27 -16.02
CA HIS A 355 10.61 -15.59 -17.45
C HIS A 355 9.77 -14.67 -18.36
N SER A 356 8.55 -14.36 -17.96
CA SER A 356 7.63 -13.52 -18.73
C SER A 356 6.52 -12.94 -17.84
N VAL A 357 6.13 -11.69 -18.12
CA VAL A 357 5.01 -11.05 -17.40
C VAL A 357 3.65 -11.69 -17.75
N ILE A 358 3.53 -12.39 -18.87
CA ILE A 358 2.26 -12.96 -19.38
C ILE A 358 1.64 -13.98 -18.40
N PRO A 359 2.36 -15.03 -17.94
CA PRO A 359 1.83 -15.97 -16.96
C PRO A 359 1.42 -15.30 -15.65
N ALA A 360 2.17 -14.29 -15.21
CA ALA A 360 1.85 -13.53 -14.01
C ALA A 360 0.54 -12.74 -14.18
N LEU A 361 0.27 -12.16 -15.35
CA LEU A 361 -1.01 -11.49 -15.64
C LEU A 361 -2.18 -12.48 -15.64
N PHE A 362 -2.01 -13.68 -16.22
CA PHE A 362 -3.03 -14.72 -16.12
C PHE A 362 -3.25 -15.19 -14.67
N LEU A 363 -2.20 -15.30 -13.87
CA LEU A 363 -2.33 -15.58 -12.43
C LEU A 363 -3.15 -14.49 -11.73
N GLY A 364 -2.90 -13.20 -12.04
CA GLY A 364 -3.67 -12.08 -11.52
C GLY A 364 -5.15 -12.17 -11.88
N ALA A 365 -5.47 -12.55 -13.13
CA ALA A 365 -6.85 -12.81 -13.55
C ALA A 365 -7.47 -13.97 -12.76
N ALA A 366 -6.75 -15.09 -12.63
CA ALA A 366 -7.20 -16.24 -11.84
C ALA A 366 -7.47 -15.87 -10.39
N PHE A 367 -6.60 -15.07 -9.76
CA PHE A 367 -6.79 -14.58 -8.40
C PHE A 367 -8.00 -13.65 -8.28
N CYS A 368 -8.26 -12.78 -9.26
CA CYS A 368 -9.47 -11.97 -9.27
C CYS A 368 -10.73 -12.85 -9.32
N PHE A 369 -10.83 -13.78 -10.25
CA PHE A 369 -12.03 -14.63 -10.37
C PHE A 369 -12.17 -15.62 -9.19
N PHE A 370 -11.08 -16.22 -8.74
CA PHE A 370 -11.11 -17.09 -7.57
C PHE A 370 -11.43 -16.32 -6.29
N GLY A 371 -10.90 -15.10 -6.14
CA GLY A 371 -11.24 -14.19 -5.06
C GLY A 371 -12.72 -13.84 -5.02
N LEU A 372 -13.33 -13.57 -6.19
CA LEU A 372 -14.78 -13.37 -6.31
C LEU A 372 -15.55 -14.60 -5.85
N PHE A 373 -15.15 -15.78 -6.31
CA PHE A 373 -15.77 -17.05 -5.88
C PHE A 373 -15.71 -17.22 -4.35
N LEU A 374 -14.56 -16.96 -3.71
CA LEU A 374 -14.41 -17.03 -2.26
C LEU A 374 -15.31 -16.01 -1.54
N CYS A 375 -15.42 -14.79 -2.04
CA CYS A 375 -16.31 -13.77 -1.47
C CYS A 375 -17.79 -14.23 -1.51
N PHE A 376 -18.21 -14.89 -2.60
CA PHE A 376 -19.56 -15.44 -2.69
C PHE A 376 -19.79 -16.66 -1.78
N ARG A 377 -18.79 -17.55 -1.67
CA ARG A 377 -18.85 -18.71 -0.75
C ARG A 377 -18.91 -18.27 0.70
N GLY A 378 -18.28 -17.16 1.03
CA GLY A 378 -18.35 -16.57 2.36
C GLY A 378 -19.77 -16.12 2.77
N LYS A 379 -20.66 -15.85 1.79
CA LYS A 379 -22.05 -15.39 2.01
C LYS A 379 -22.15 -14.13 2.89
N VAL A 380 -21.07 -13.35 2.95
CA VAL A 380 -20.96 -12.13 3.77
C VAL A 380 -21.53 -10.90 3.07
N LEU A 381 -21.50 -10.91 1.73
CA LEU A 381 -22.02 -9.82 0.90
C LEU A 381 -23.56 -9.77 0.98
N ALA A 382 -24.10 -8.62 1.37
CA ALA A 382 -25.53 -8.42 1.45
C ALA A 382 -26.17 -8.46 0.05
N LYS A 383 -27.39 -9.04 -0.05
CA LYS A 383 -28.21 -8.89 -1.23
C LYS A 383 -28.77 -7.47 -1.25
N HIS A 384 -28.92 -6.89 -2.44
CA HIS A 384 -29.66 -5.63 -2.58
C HIS A 384 -31.11 -5.84 -2.08
N PRO A 385 -31.66 -4.96 -1.23
CA PRO A 385 -33.01 -5.13 -0.72
C PRO A 385 -34.13 -5.02 -1.78
N GLY A 386 -33.80 -4.92 -3.08
CA GLY A 386 -34.74 -4.74 -4.18
C GLY A 386 -34.64 -5.74 -5.33
N ILE A 387 -33.95 -6.90 -5.18
CA ILE A 387 -33.94 -8.02 -6.16
C ILE A 387 -34.22 -9.32 -5.46
#